data_59d9bd2713a94f4f42f0342c92d45108
#
_entry.id   59d9bd2713a94f4f42f0342c92d45108
#
_cell.length_a   1.000
_cell.length_b   1.000
_cell.length_c   1.000
_cell.angle_alpha   90.00
_cell.angle_beta   90.00
_cell.angle_gamma   90.00
#
_symmetry.space_group_name_H-M   'P 1'
#
loop_
_entity.id
_entity.type
_entity.pdbx_description
1 polymer ?
#
loop_
_entity_poly.entity_id
_entity_poly.type
_entity_poly.pdbx_seq_one_letter_code
_entity_poly.pdbx_strand_id
1 'polypeptide(L)'
;METKGGFYITQIKQLQDRIFEKMLADNGIEISSGQGRILFVLWKKDNLTAGEISRQTLLARNTVSVVIDGMVQKGLVERKVNPENRRQVIISLTAYAKSMRGNYEAVSKQMGVLFYQGFSETEQKEFEEYLARIRNTCLLYTSDAA
;
A
#
# COMPACT_ATOMS: atom_id res chain seq x y z
N MET A 1 -10.41 16.08 27.25
CA MET A 1 -9.60 16.78 26.24
C MET A 1 -10.05 16.37 24.85
N GLU A 2 -10.37 17.32 24.01
CA GLU A 2 -10.70 17.04 22.62
C GLU A 2 -9.43 16.70 21.84
N THR A 3 -9.44 15.61 21.11
CA THR A 3 -8.29 15.14 20.35
C THR A 3 -8.52 15.34 18.85
N LYS A 4 -7.45 15.62 18.12
CA LYS A 4 -7.51 15.87 16.67
C LYS A 4 -6.73 14.85 15.85
N GLY A 5 -6.05 13.90 16.51
CA GLY A 5 -5.15 12.96 15.84
C GLY A 5 -5.83 12.14 14.76
N GLY A 6 -6.99 11.56 15.06
CA GLY A 6 -7.72 10.75 14.09
C GLY A 6 -8.17 11.55 12.87
N PHE A 7 -8.63 12.77 13.08
CA PHE A 7 -9.03 13.66 11.99
C PHE A 7 -7.84 14.06 11.11
N TYR A 8 -6.72 14.41 11.73
CA TYR A 8 -5.49 14.73 11.00
C TYR A 8 -5.01 13.55 10.16
N ILE A 9 -5.03 12.35 10.72
CA ILE A 9 -4.63 11.13 9.98
C ILE A 9 -5.50 10.94 8.74
N THR A 10 -6.82 11.12 8.86
CA THR A 10 -7.75 11.02 7.73
C THR A 10 -7.42 12.06 6.66
N GLN A 11 -7.22 13.31 7.04
CA GLN A 11 -6.88 14.38 6.11
C GLN A 11 -5.53 14.13 5.42
N ILE A 12 -4.53 13.76 6.23
CA ILE A 12 -3.18 13.49 5.73
C ILE A 12 -3.19 12.36 4.70
N LYS A 13 -3.92 11.29 5.00
CA LYS A 13 -4.04 10.17 4.06
C LYS A 13 -4.62 10.62 2.72
N GLN A 14 -5.69 11.42 2.74
CA GLN A 14 -6.30 11.94 1.52
C GLN A 14 -5.32 12.82 0.73
N LEU A 15 -4.64 13.73 1.41
CA LEU A 15 -3.68 14.63 0.78
C LEU A 15 -2.47 13.87 0.24
N GLN A 16 -1.94 12.95 1.04
CA GLN A 16 -0.78 12.13 0.66
C GLN A 16 -1.09 11.31 -0.60
N ASP A 17 -2.25 10.66 -0.64
CA ASP A 17 -2.65 9.86 -1.80
C ASP A 17 -2.72 10.71 -3.06
N ARG A 18 -3.29 11.92 -3.00
CA ARG A 18 -3.37 12.82 -4.16
C ARG A 18 -2.00 13.27 -4.64
N ILE A 19 -1.14 13.66 -3.71
CA ILE A 19 0.21 14.16 -4.04
C ILE A 19 1.03 13.02 -4.65
N PHE A 20 1.00 11.85 -4.04
CA PHE A 20 1.80 10.71 -4.48
C PHE A 20 1.34 10.22 -5.86
N GLU A 21 0.04 10.10 -6.08
CA GLU A 21 -0.50 9.72 -7.39
C GLU A 21 -0.05 10.68 -8.49
N LYS A 22 -0.07 11.99 -8.20
CA LYS A 22 0.40 12.99 -9.15
C LYS A 22 1.90 12.87 -9.41
N MET A 23 2.69 12.68 -8.37
CA MET A 23 4.14 12.49 -8.52
C MET A 23 4.46 11.25 -9.35
N LEU A 24 3.75 10.16 -9.13
CA LEU A 24 3.90 8.94 -9.92
C LEU A 24 3.51 9.18 -11.37
N ALA A 25 2.38 9.82 -11.64
CA ALA A 25 1.93 10.13 -12.99
C ALA A 25 2.93 11.02 -13.73
N ASP A 26 3.50 12.02 -13.06
CA ASP A 26 4.54 12.89 -13.61
C ASP A 26 5.81 12.11 -13.99
N ASN A 27 6.00 10.93 -13.42
CA ASN A 27 7.12 10.02 -13.72
C ASN A 27 6.69 8.83 -14.59
N GLY A 28 5.54 8.92 -15.25
CA GLY A 28 5.07 7.88 -16.17
C GLY A 28 4.43 6.68 -15.52
N ILE A 29 4.12 6.75 -14.23
CA ILE A 29 3.50 5.65 -13.48
C ILE A 29 2.04 6.03 -13.16
N GLU A 30 1.12 5.51 -13.94
CA GLU A 30 -0.31 5.80 -13.79
C GLU A 30 -1.01 4.69 -13.03
N ILE A 31 -0.93 4.75 -11.69
CA ILE A 31 -1.59 3.82 -10.78
C ILE A 31 -2.30 4.58 -9.67
N SER A 32 -3.35 3.97 -9.13
CA SER A 32 -4.04 4.50 -7.95
C SER A 32 -3.26 4.17 -6.67
N SER A 33 -3.62 4.82 -5.57
CA SER A 33 -3.02 4.53 -4.27
C SER A 33 -3.24 3.08 -3.84
N GLY A 34 -4.42 2.52 -4.11
CA GLY A 34 -4.72 1.12 -3.82
C GLY A 34 -3.84 0.16 -4.62
N GLN A 35 -3.66 0.45 -5.91
CA GLN A 35 -2.78 -0.34 -6.77
C GLN A 35 -1.33 -0.28 -6.28
N GLY A 36 -0.87 0.91 -5.90
CA GLY A 36 0.48 1.09 -5.37
C GLY A 36 0.74 0.30 -4.10
N ARG A 37 -0.24 0.24 -3.20
CA ARG A 37 -0.13 -0.55 -1.96
C ARG A 37 0.00 -2.03 -2.25
N ILE A 38 -0.77 -2.55 -3.18
CA ILE A 38 -0.70 -3.97 -3.56
C ILE A 38 0.62 -4.27 -4.24
N LEU A 39 1.08 -3.42 -5.15
CA LEU A 39 2.39 -3.56 -5.78
C LEU A 39 3.51 -3.59 -4.73
N PHE A 40 3.46 -2.68 -3.78
CA PHE A 40 4.47 -2.60 -2.72
C PHE A 40 4.60 -3.92 -1.95
N VAL A 41 3.48 -4.54 -1.62
CA VAL A 41 3.44 -5.82 -0.92
C VAL A 41 3.97 -6.95 -1.81
N LEU A 42 3.57 -6.99 -3.08
CA LEU A 42 4.01 -8.02 -4.02
C LEU A 42 5.48 -7.88 -4.39
N TRP A 43 6.02 -6.67 -4.45
CA TRP A 43 7.45 -6.49 -4.70
C TRP A 43 8.31 -7.05 -3.56
N LYS A 44 7.81 -7.04 -2.34
CA LYS A 44 8.51 -7.65 -1.20
C LYS A 44 8.39 -9.16 -1.20
N LYS A 45 7.21 -9.67 -1.50
CA LYS A 45 6.95 -11.11 -1.61
C LYS A 45 5.86 -11.32 -2.65
N ASP A 46 6.26 -11.83 -3.79
CA ASP A 46 5.36 -12.13 -4.91
C ASP A 46 4.52 -13.39 -4.63
N ASN A 47 3.55 -13.65 -5.47
CA ASN A 47 2.74 -14.87 -5.44
C ASN A 47 1.94 -15.00 -4.13
N LEU A 48 1.08 -14.04 -3.89
CA LEU A 48 0.21 -14.00 -2.70
C LEU A 48 -1.25 -14.23 -3.10
N THR A 49 -2.03 -14.75 -2.16
CA THR A 49 -3.49 -14.82 -2.31
C THR A 49 -4.10 -13.45 -2.01
N ALA A 50 -5.33 -13.23 -2.46
CA ALA A 50 -6.07 -12.01 -2.13
C ALA A 50 -6.23 -11.82 -0.61
N GLY A 51 -6.41 -12.93 0.13
CA GLY A 51 -6.49 -12.88 1.59
C GLY A 51 -5.20 -12.40 2.25
N GLU A 52 -4.06 -12.89 1.77
CA GLU A 52 -2.75 -12.46 2.26
C GLU A 52 -2.50 -10.98 1.94
N ILE A 53 -2.87 -10.55 0.74
CA ILE A 53 -2.77 -9.13 0.33
C ILE A 53 -3.65 -8.25 1.24
N SER A 54 -4.88 -8.68 1.51
CA SER A 54 -5.80 -7.97 2.40
C SER A 54 -5.19 -7.80 3.80
N ARG A 55 -4.64 -8.87 4.35
CA ARG A 55 -4.01 -8.81 5.69
C ARG A 55 -2.81 -7.87 5.73
N GLN A 56 -1.98 -7.87 4.70
CA GLN A 56 -0.77 -7.06 4.69
C GLN A 56 -1.04 -5.58 4.38
N THR A 57 -2.04 -5.30 3.55
CA THR A 57 -2.40 -3.92 3.19
C THR A 57 -3.41 -3.31 4.14
N LEU A 58 -4.12 -4.13 4.91
CA LEU A 58 -5.29 -3.75 5.71
C LEU A 58 -6.45 -3.20 4.89
N LEU A 59 -6.44 -3.44 3.57
CA LEU A 59 -7.58 -3.18 2.70
C LEU A 59 -8.61 -4.29 2.87
N ALA A 60 -9.89 -3.94 2.79
CA ALA A 60 -10.97 -4.93 2.84
C ALA A 60 -10.88 -5.89 1.64
N ARG A 61 -11.30 -7.15 1.85
CA ARG A 61 -11.27 -8.19 0.81
C ARG A 61 -11.96 -7.74 -0.48
N ASN A 62 -13.11 -7.10 -0.37
CA ASN A 62 -13.84 -6.61 -1.53
C ASN A 62 -13.06 -5.53 -2.28
N THR A 63 -12.42 -4.63 -1.55
CA THR A 63 -11.57 -3.59 -2.14
C THR A 63 -10.37 -4.21 -2.86
N VAL A 64 -9.72 -5.18 -2.24
CA VAL A 64 -8.59 -5.90 -2.85
C VAL A 64 -9.01 -6.53 -4.18
N SER A 65 -10.15 -7.22 -4.22
CA SER A 65 -10.64 -7.86 -5.45
C SER A 65 -10.87 -6.86 -6.57
N VAL A 66 -11.50 -5.73 -6.27
CA VAL A 66 -11.78 -4.67 -7.25
C VAL A 66 -10.47 -4.05 -7.76
N VAL A 67 -9.54 -3.77 -6.87
CA VAL A 67 -8.25 -3.19 -7.23
C VAL A 67 -7.45 -4.17 -8.10
N ILE A 68 -7.43 -5.44 -7.75
CA ILE A 68 -6.75 -6.48 -8.55
C ILE A 68 -7.35 -6.58 -9.95
N ASP A 69 -8.68 -6.50 -10.10
CA ASP A 69 -9.30 -6.49 -11.42
C ASP A 69 -8.73 -5.39 -12.31
N GLY A 70 -8.61 -4.18 -11.79
CA GLY A 70 -8.00 -3.06 -12.50
C GLY A 70 -6.53 -3.28 -12.80
N MET A 71 -5.79 -3.92 -11.91
CA MET A 71 -4.38 -4.23 -12.10
C MET A 71 -4.16 -5.29 -13.18
N VAL A 72 -5.04 -6.28 -13.26
CA VAL A 72 -5.00 -7.27 -14.35
C VAL A 72 -5.21 -6.58 -15.70
N GLN A 73 -6.17 -5.67 -15.79
CA GLN A 73 -6.44 -4.94 -17.03
C GLN A 73 -5.26 -4.05 -17.45
N LYS A 74 -4.54 -3.50 -16.50
CA LYS A 74 -3.34 -2.68 -16.79
C LYS A 74 -2.09 -3.51 -17.06
N GLY A 75 -2.16 -4.83 -16.96
CA GLY A 75 -1.01 -5.71 -17.14
C GLY A 75 0.01 -5.66 -16.01
N LEU A 76 -0.43 -5.35 -14.79
CA LEU A 76 0.43 -5.27 -13.61
C LEU A 76 0.54 -6.61 -12.88
N VAL A 77 -0.55 -7.37 -12.84
CA VAL A 77 -0.59 -8.67 -12.18
C VAL A 77 -1.37 -9.69 -13.04
N GLU A 78 -1.15 -10.95 -12.72
CA GLU A 78 -1.88 -12.09 -13.29
C GLU A 78 -2.47 -12.92 -12.16
N ARG A 79 -3.65 -13.49 -12.40
CA ARG A 79 -4.24 -14.48 -11.51
C ARG A 79 -3.84 -15.86 -12.00
N LYS A 80 -3.30 -16.67 -11.11
CA LYS A 80 -2.90 -18.06 -11.41
C LYS A 80 -3.55 -19.00 -10.41
N VAL A 81 -4.05 -20.12 -10.89
CA VAL A 81 -4.53 -21.18 -9.98
C VAL A 81 -3.32 -21.85 -9.35
N ASN A 82 -3.35 -22.04 -8.02
CA ASN A 82 -2.29 -22.76 -7.32
C ASN A 82 -2.33 -24.24 -7.73
N PRO A 83 -1.24 -24.78 -8.31
CA PRO A 83 -1.23 -26.19 -8.74
C PRO A 83 -1.42 -27.18 -7.59
N GLU A 84 -1.02 -26.80 -6.38
CA GLU A 84 -1.12 -27.64 -5.18
C GLU A 84 -2.48 -27.55 -4.51
N ASN A 85 -3.25 -26.47 -4.78
CA ASN A 85 -4.57 -26.25 -4.24
C ASN A 85 -5.40 -25.44 -5.25
N ARG A 86 -6.18 -26.12 -6.05
CA ARG A 86 -6.95 -25.53 -7.17
C ARG A 86 -8.05 -24.56 -6.73
N ARG A 87 -8.41 -24.55 -5.46
CA ARG A 87 -9.38 -23.59 -4.92
C ARG A 87 -8.74 -22.23 -4.63
N GLN A 88 -7.41 -22.18 -4.64
CA GLN A 88 -6.64 -21.01 -4.28
C GLN A 88 -6.13 -20.32 -5.54
N VAL A 89 -6.38 -19.01 -5.62
CA VAL A 89 -5.88 -18.17 -6.70
C VAL A 89 -4.70 -17.35 -6.18
N ILE A 90 -3.60 -17.40 -6.90
CA ILE A 90 -2.36 -16.68 -6.58
C ILE A 90 -2.28 -15.45 -7.48
N ILE A 91 -1.94 -14.32 -6.89
CA ILE A 91 -1.70 -13.06 -7.59
C ILE A 91 -0.19 -12.91 -7.78
N SER A 92 0.22 -12.74 -9.03
CA SER A 92 1.64 -12.66 -9.39
C SER A 92 1.94 -11.41 -10.20
N LEU A 93 3.10 -10.80 -9.96
CA LEU A 93 3.57 -9.64 -10.72
C LEU A 93 3.91 -10.05 -12.16
N THR A 94 3.56 -9.18 -13.11
CA THR A 94 4.05 -9.30 -14.49
C THR A 94 5.49 -8.79 -14.60
N ALA A 95 6.16 -9.09 -15.69
CA ALA A 95 7.49 -8.52 -15.96
C ALA A 95 7.45 -6.99 -16.00
N TYR A 96 6.38 -6.43 -16.57
CA TYR A 96 6.17 -4.98 -16.59
C TYR A 96 6.13 -4.37 -15.19
N ALA A 97 5.34 -4.96 -14.29
CA ALA A 97 5.25 -4.49 -12.91
C ALA A 97 6.59 -4.62 -12.18
N LYS A 98 7.33 -5.70 -12.41
CA LYS A 98 8.66 -5.87 -11.83
C LYS A 98 9.63 -4.78 -12.28
N SER A 99 9.56 -4.39 -13.55
CA SER A 99 10.43 -3.33 -14.10
C SER A 99 10.11 -1.95 -13.55
N MET A 100 8.91 -1.75 -13.04
CA MET A 100 8.43 -0.47 -12.51
C MET A 100 8.97 -0.16 -11.11
N ARG A 101 9.42 -1.18 -10.38
CA ARG A 101 9.79 -1.07 -8.96
C ARG A 101 10.80 0.05 -8.67
N GLY A 102 11.87 0.12 -9.45
CA GLY A 102 12.92 1.11 -9.21
C GLY A 102 12.41 2.54 -9.32
N ASN A 103 11.64 2.85 -10.35
CA ASN A 103 11.05 4.17 -10.53
C ASN A 103 10.03 4.50 -9.43
N TYR A 104 9.21 3.51 -9.06
CA TYR A 104 8.25 3.68 -7.97
C TYR A 104 8.96 4.00 -6.66
N GLU A 105 10.00 3.25 -6.32
CA GLU A 105 10.77 3.46 -5.08
C GLU A 105 11.44 4.83 -5.06
N ALA A 106 11.95 5.31 -6.19
CA ALA A 106 12.53 6.64 -6.29
C ALA A 106 11.50 7.74 -5.99
N VAL A 107 10.30 7.62 -6.56
CA VAL A 107 9.20 8.57 -6.31
C VAL A 107 8.72 8.48 -4.86
N SER A 108 8.61 7.26 -4.33
CA SER A 108 8.24 7.04 -2.93
C SER A 108 9.23 7.71 -1.97
N LYS A 109 10.51 7.65 -2.28
CA LYS A 109 11.55 8.32 -1.50
C LYS A 109 11.39 9.85 -1.54
N GLN A 110 11.09 10.40 -2.71
CA GLN A 110 10.81 11.84 -2.85
C GLN A 110 9.57 12.23 -2.02
N MET A 111 8.53 11.41 -2.03
CA MET A 111 7.34 11.65 -1.22
C MET A 111 7.67 11.64 0.27
N GLY A 112 8.53 10.73 0.70
CA GLY A 112 8.99 10.67 2.10
C GLY A 112 9.70 11.93 2.53
N VAL A 113 10.56 12.49 1.68
CA VAL A 113 11.26 13.75 1.94
C VAL A 113 10.25 14.90 2.10
N LEU A 114 9.26 14.97 1.22
CA LEU A 114 8.20 15.97 1.29
C LEU A 114 7.38 15.80 2.57
N PHE A 115 7.00 14.57 2.89
CA PHE A 115 6.17 14.24 4.04
C PHE A 115 6.81 14.72 5.35
N TYR A 116 8.11 14.52 5.48
CA TYR A 116 8.87 14.88 6.69
C TYR A 116 9.59 16.22 6.61
N GLN A 117 9.16 17.07 5.69
CA GLN A 117 9.79 18.39 5.54
C GLN A 117 9.71 19.18 6.86
N GLY A 118 10.86 19.64 7.34
CA GLY A 118 10.96 20.38 8.60
C GLY A 118 11.17 19.51 9.85
N PHE A 119 11.23 18.18 9.68
CA PHE A 119 11.49 17.26 10.79
C PHE A 119 12.95 16.84 10.83
N SER A 120 13.51 16.75 12.03
CA SER A 120 14.80 16.09 12.24
C SER A 120 14.65 14.58 12.14
N GLU A 121 15.76 13.85 11.99
CA GLU A 121 15.74 12.40 12.00
C GLU A 121 15.18 11.82 13.30
N THR A 122 15.51 12.44 14.43
CA THR A 122 14.99 12.04 15.73
C THR A 122 13.47 12.21 15.79
N GLU A 123 12.96 13.34 15.31
CA GLU A 123 11.53 13.61 15.26
C GLU A 123 10.80 12.62 14.33
N GLN A 124 11.36 12.31 13.17
CA GLN A 124 10.80 11.30 12.27
C GLN A 124 10.66 9.95 12.96
N LYS A 125 11.71 9.53 13.64
CA LYS A 125 11.74 8.24 14.34
C LYS A 125 10.69 8.20 15.46
N GLU A 126 10.63 9.25 16.27
CA GLU A 126 9.64 9.36 17.35
C GLU A 126 8.22 9.33 16.80
N PHE A 127 7.97 10.07 15.73
CA PHE A 127 6.66 10.10 15.09
C PHE A 127 6.24 8.72 14.60
N GLU A 128 7.14 7.99 13.94
CA GLU A 128 6.85 6.65 13.45
C GLU A 128 6.61 5.66 14.60
N GLU A 129 7.30 5.82 15.71
CA GLU A 129 7.04 5.01 16.91
C GLU A 129 5.64 5.29 17.47
N TYR A 130 5.20 6.55 17.50
CA TYR A 130 3.84 6.91 17.93
C TYR A 130 2.79 6.35 16.98
N LEU A 131 3.00 6.46 15.68
CA LEU A 131 2.08 5.88 14.69
C LEU A 131 1.98 4.36 14.84
N ALA A 132 3.09 3.68 15.05
CA ALA A 132 3.10 2.24 15.26
C ALA A 132 2.31 1.85 16.53
N ARG A 133 2.44 2.61 17.60
CA ARG A 133 1.66 2.37 18.83
C ARG A 133 0.17 2.50 18.59
N ILE A 134 -0.24 3.54 17.87
CA ILE A 134 -1.66 3.76 17.53
C ILE A 134 -2.16 2.62 16.64
N ARG A 135 -1.41 2.25 15.61
CA ARG A 135 -1.77 1.15 14.70
C ARG A 135 -1.94 -0.16 15.47
N ASN A 136 -1.02 -0.48 16.36
CA ASN A 136 -1.07 -1.72 17.13
C ASN A 136 -2.28 -1.76 18.06
N THR A 137 -2.64 -0.64 18.68
CA THR A 137 -3.86 -0.52 19.47
C THR A 137 -5.09 -0.76 18.61
N CYS A 138 -5.17 -0.13 17.45
CA CYS A 138 -6.30 -0.30 16.53
C CYS A 138 -6.46 -1.75 16.08
N LEU A 139 -5.36 -2.44 15.82
CA LEU A 139 -5.39 -3.85 15.42
C LEU A 139 -6.03 -4.75 16.47
N LEU A 140 -5.84 -4.44 17.76
CA LEU A 140 -6.45 -5.21 18.85
C LEU A 140 -7.99 -5.14 18.85
N TYR A 141 -8.55 -4.10 18.27
CA TYR A 141 -9.99 -3.85 18.27
C TYR A 141 -10.66 -4.13 16.93
N THR A 142 -9.95 -4.76 15.98
CA THR A 142 -10.54 -5.16 14.70
C THR A 142 -10.83 -6.66 14.71
N SER A 143 -11.88 -7.08 14.00
CA SER A 143 -12.23 -8.50 13.88
C SER A 143 -11.14 -9.30 13.20
N ASP A 144 -10.33 -8.68 12.35
CA ASP A 144 -9.24 -9.31 11.63
C ASP A 144 -8.03 -9.61 12.51
N ALA A 145 -7.95 -9.00 13.68
CA ALA A 145 -6.92 -9.29 14.67
C ALA A 145 -7.10 -10.64 15.35
N ALA A 146 -8.30 -11.20 15.23
CA ALA A 146 -8.62 -12.50 15.84
C ALA A 146 -8.07 -13.65 14.97
#